data_f4bbec34b6c1ada38fa54cce606bfa3a
#
_entry.id   f4bbec34b6c1ada38fa54cce606bfa3a
#
_cell.length_a   1.000
_cell.length_b   1.000
_cell.length_c   1.000
_cell.angle_alpha   90.00
_cell.angle_beta   90.00
_cell.angle_gamma   90.00
#
_symmetry.space_group_name_H-M   'P 1'
#
loop_
_entity.id
_entity.type
_entity.pdbx_description
1 polymer ?
#
loop_
_entity_poly.entity_id
_entity_poly.type
_entity_poly.pdbx_seq_one_letter_code
_entity_poly.pdbx_strand_id
1 'polypeptide(L)' 'MDLYSYTGPVTMFDRCVANYWKGETYASSEKKAKSNVIFQYKQQNGLTPASKVNLPGKLVKLEQ' A
#
# COMPACT_ATOMS: atom_id res chain seq x y z
N MET A 1 -8.35 -4.43 15.63
CA MET A 1 -7.63 -4.02 14.42
C MET A 1 -7.45 -2.52 14.39
N ASP A 2 -6.34 -2.07 13.87
CA ASP A 2 -6.05 -0.67 13.78
C ASP A 2 -6.18 -0.19 12.34
N LEU A 3 -6.53 1.07 12.18
CA LEU A 3 -6.58 1.69 10.85
C LEU A 3 -5.20 2.21 10.48
N TYR A 4 -4.72 1.80 9.32
CA TYR A 4 -3.46 2.27 8.77
C TYR A 4 -3.70 3.01 7.47
N SER A 5 -2.91 4.04 7.25
CA SER A 5 -2.96 4.84 6.03
C SER A 5 -1.59 4.87 5.37
N TYR A 6 -1.56 4.74 4.06
CA TYR A 6 -0.35 4.93 3.28
C TYR A 6 -0.54 6.12 2.36
N THR A 7 0.39 7.04 2.39
CA THR A 7 0.41 8.18 1.47
C THR A 7 1.83 8.34 0.96
N GLY A 8 2.02 8.30 -0.33
CA GLY A 8 3.34 8.45 -0.90
C GLY A 8 3.50 7.75 -2.24
N PRO A 9 4.74 7.60 -2.69
CA PRO A 9 5.00 7.00 -4.00
C PRO A 9 4.76 5.50 -4.00
N VAL A 10 4.46 4.98 -5.18
CA VAL A 10 4.33 3.53 -5.40
C VAL A 10 5.33 3.16 -6.48
N THR A 11 6.11 2.11 -6.23
CA THR A 11 7.08 1.60 -7.20
C THR A 11 6.69 0.19 -7.63
N MET A 12 7.05 -0.14 -8.86
CA MET A 12 6.86 -1.48 -9.40
C MET A 12 8.06 -1.81 -10.27
N PHE A 13 8.75 -2.93 -9.97
CA PHE A 13 9.97 -3.33 -10.66
C PHE A 13 11.01 -2.19 -10.71
N ASP A 14 11.26 -1.55 -9.56
CA ASP A 14 12.21 -0.44 -9.41
C ASP A 14 11.83 0.82 -10.18
N ARG A 15 10.61 0.89 -10.66
CA ARG A 15 10.09 2.09 -11.34
C ARG A 15 9.03 2.76 -10.48
N CYS A 16 9.11 4.08 -10.39
CA CYS A 16 8.07 4.84 -9.73
C CYS A 16 6.86 4.94 -10.67
N VAL A 17 5.80 4.21 -10.35
CA VAL A 17 4.59 4.18 -11.17
C VAL A 17 3.54 5.18 -10.70
N ALA A 18 3.69 5.69 -9.49
CA ALA A 18 2.84 6.75 -8.97
C ALA A 18 3.65 7.60 -8.02
N ASN A 19 3.62 8.93 -8.22
CA ASN A 19 4.35 9.84 -7.33
C ASN A 19 3.60 10.05 -6.02
N TYR A 20 2.29 9.90 -6.06
CA TYR A 20 1.46 10.10 -4.88
C TYR A 20 0.24 9.19 -4.99
N TRP A 21 0.08 8.33 -4.00
CA TRP A 21 -1.07 7.45 -3.92
C TRP A 21 -1.48 7.30 -2.46
N LYS A 22 -2.75 7.26 -2.21
CA LYS A 22 -3.28 7.13 -0.86
C LYS A 22 -4.14 5.88 -0.76
N GLY A 23 -3.90 5.08 0.28
CA GLY A 23 -4.70 3.92 0.58
C GLY A 23 -4.83 3.74 2.08
N GLU A 24 -5.94 3.15 2.51
CA GLU A 24 -6.20 2.89 3.91
C GLU A 24 -6.69 1.47 4.09
N THR A 25 -6.36 0.89 5.23
CA THR A 25 -6.79 -0.47 5.54
C THR A 25 -6.81 -0.71 7.04
N TYR A 26 -7.66 -1.63 7.47
CA TYR A 26 -7.64 -2.14 8.82
C TYR A 26 -6.78 -3.39 8.87
N ALA A 27 -5.89 -3.47 9.83
CA ALA A 27 -5.03 -4.62 9.99
C ALA A 27 -4.57 -4.77 11.43
N SER A 28 -4.11 -5.97 11.78
CA SER A 28 -3.63 -6.24 13.13
C SER A 28 -2.17 -5.82 13.32
N SER A 29 -1.45 -5.53 12.25
CA SER A 29 -0.07 -5.10 12.32
C SER A 29 0.28 -4.27 11.10
N GLU A 30 1.39 -3.52 11.20
CA GLU A 30 1.87 -2.71 10.10
C GLU A 30 2.23 -3.57 8.88
N LYS A 31 2.83 -4.73 9.12
CA LYS A 31 3.21 -5.64 8.05
C LYS A 31 1.99 -6.11 7.26
N LYS A 32 0.92 -6.48 7.95
CA LYS A 32 -0.31 -6.89 7.30
C LYS A 32 -0.99 -5.71 6.58
N ALA A 33 -0.93 -4.54 7.20
CA ALA A 33 -1.48 -3.35 6.58
C ALA A 33 -0.78 -3.05 5.26
N LYS A 34 0.54 -3.17 5.22
CA LYS A 34 1.31 -2.94 4.01
C LYS A 34 0.88 -3.91 2.91
N SER A 35 0.74 -5.19 3.23
CA SER A 35 0.28 -6.19 2.27
C SER A 35 -1.12 -5.87 1.74
N ASN A 36 -2.03 -5.47 2.63
CA ASN A 36 -3.39 -5.13 2.24
C ASN A 36 -3.43 -3.92 1.30
N VAL A 37 -2.64 -2.91 1.60
CA VAL A 37 -2.59 -1.70 0.77
C VAL A 37 -2.02 -2.02 -0.61
N ILE A 38 -0.98 -2.84 -0.66
CA ILE A 38 -0.40 -3.30 -1.93
C ILE A 38 -1.46 -4.05 -2.75
N PHE A 39 -2.22 -4.90 -2.10
CA PHE A 39 -3.29 -5.65 -2.76
C PHE A 39 -4.35 -4.71 -3.33
N GLN A 40 -4.75 -3.69 -2.57
CA GLN A 40 -5.70 -2.69 -3.05
C GLN A 40 -5.18 -1.97 -4.29
N TYR A 41 -3.92 -1.60 -4.29
CA TYR A 41 -3.32 -0.93 -5.43
C TYR A 41 -3.37 -1.82 -6.68
N LYS A 42 -3.03 -3.10 -6.51
CA LYS A 42 -3.08 -4.05 -7.63
C LYS A 42 -4.49 -4.18 -8.19
N GLN A 43 -5.49 -4.27 -7.32
CA GLN A 43 -6.88 -4.37 -7.77
C GLN A 43 -7.34 -3.12 -8.51
N GLN A 44 -7.03 -1.94 -7.98
CA GLN A 44 -7.45 -0.68 -8.57
C GLN A 44 -6.85 -0.47 -9.96
N ASN A 45 -5.67 -1.01 -10.20
CA ASN A 45 -4.96 -0.83 -11.45
C ASN A 45 -5.01 -2.06 -12.37
N GLY A 46 -5.80 -3.06 -12.02
CA GLY A 46 -5.94 -4.27 -12.83
C GLY A 46 -4.67 -5.08 -12.93
N LEU A 47 -3.81 -5.01 -11.92
CA LEU A 47 -2.56 -5.74 -11.90
C LEU A 47 -2.78 -7.16 -11.38
N THR A 48 -1.91 -8.08 -11.83
CA THR A 48 -1.96 -9.46 -11.36
C THR A 48 -1.29 -9.58 -9.99
N PRO A 49 -1.63 -10.62 -9.20
CA PRO A 49 -0.94 -10.86 -7.93
C PRO A 49 0.58 -11.07 -8.07
N ALA A 50 1.04 -11.46 -9.26
CA ALA A 50 2.46 -11.65 -9.52
C ALA A 50 3.22 -10.35 -9.72
N SER A 51 2.52 -9.23 -9.90
CA SER A 51 3.17 -7.92 -10.04
C SER A 51 3.87 -7.54 -8.75
N LYS A 52 5.13 -7.13 -8.86
CA LYS A 52 5.91 -6.70 -7.69
C LYS A 52 5.69 -5.23 -7.44
N VAL A 53 4.78 -4.93 -6.53
CA VAL A 53 4.50 -3.56 -6.12
C VAL A 53 5.18 -3.31 -4.78
N ASN A 54 5.83 -2.17 -4.66
CA ASN A 54 6.51 -1.79 -3.44
C ASN A 54 6.06 -0.40 -2.99
N LEU A 55 6.03 -0.21 -1.68
CA LEU A 55 5.66 1.07 -1.06
C LEU A 55 6.85 1.58 -0.28
N PRO A 56 7.71 2.41 -0.89
CA PRO A 56 8.91 2.88 -0.21
C PRO A 56 8.64 3.86 0.93
N GLY A 57 7.46 4.45 0.98
CA GLY A 57 7.08 5.33 2.08
C GLY A 57 6.71 4.56 3.33
N LYS A 58 6.25 5.29 4.33
CA LYS A 58 5.87 4.70 5.62
C LYS A 58 4.36 4.69 5.78
N LEU A 59 3.88 3.60 6.39
CA LEU A 59 2.51 3.52 6.85
C LEU A 59 2.34 4.32 8.14
N VAL A 60 1.21 4.96 8.26
CA VAL A 60 0.85 5.72 9.47
C VAL A 60 -0.34 5.01 10.12
N LYS A 61 -0.20 4.71 11.40
CA LYS A 61 -1.30 4.17 12.18
C LYS A 61 -2.18 5.33 12.62
N LEU A 62 -3.44 5.28 12.25
CA LEU A 62 -4.40 6.29 12.64
C LEU A 62 -5.08 5.85 13.92
N GLU A 63 -5.13 6.76 14.89
CA GLU A 63 -5.81 6.47 16.15
C GLU A 63 -7.33 6.57 15.94
N GLN A 64 -8.02 5.70 16.65
CA GLN A 64 -9.48 5.70 16.63
C GLN A 64 -10.04 6.00 17.99
#